data_004a21c3bfeb5d3051006bdb89c4951e
#
_entry.id   004a21c3bfeb5d3051006bdb89c4951e
#
_cell.length_a   1.000
_cell.length_b   1.000
_cell.length_c   1.000
_cell.angle_alpha   90.00
_cell.angle_beta   90.00
_cell.angle_gamma   90.00
#
_symmetry.space_group_name_H-M   'P 1'
#
loop_
_entity.id
_entity.type
_entity.pdbx_description
1 polymer ?
#
loop_
_entity_poly.entity_id
_entity_poly.type
_entity_poly.pdbx_seq_one_letter_code
_entity_poly.pdbx_strand_id
1 'polypeptide(L)'
;IRRGAIFAVLAASVAAQAQVPLIVGYPANFDTYNNTGAPTYGFEIEADGIQPSDVTRVFPSNFPVPPGQPCVIRYCSGTVTPFAGGVYIRWMSPWDPATQQFTISTPIANGTVGTGESCWTGALGSRYPFAGCEHFGISTLRNPTRIVYHWLVPDPNTPGSLVYYSGNVTPGAPPSPSIPVPIPQPVINVLPPAQPGGAPVVDFVIPAPPPPAPVQFGPAQWVKVYKLEVPNAVDLNDLLGGNPVVPEAPAPAEMEWKLLQYNPHSANSGVLHNQGPLGNGSHAVVRRYEHFQYTGQFDPLTHEALCIDPTCSTPGAGELGAIIGAQNAAANLETPSITVTKVGNGTVSGAGGTINCGTTCTALLAAGATETLTANPPSNAVFNGWTGACTGNQETCTFTVSGEMNATATFTTVYTLSIGRGGNGTVTGNPNGEFGTLINCGSNCSAKFQQGATISLTATPAAGLKFVNWTGSCSGTSPTCSVVITADTKVQANFK
;
A
#
# COMPACT_ATOMS: atom_id res chain seq x y z
N ILE A 1 -16.67 -50.96 -27.53
CA ILE A 1 -16.49 -49.51 -27.79
C ILE A 1 -16.75 -48.79 -26.49
N ARG A 2 -15.70 -48.47 -25.71
CA ARG A 2 -15.77 -47.68 -24.48
C ARG A 2 -15.57 -46.22 -24.86
N ARG A 3 -16.55 -45.38 -24.61
CA ARG A 3 -16.46 -43.91 -24.73
C ARG A 3 -15.82 -43.37 -23.46
N GLY A 4 -14.62 -42.87 -23.57
CA GLY A 4 -13.96 -42.07 -22.52
C GLY A 4 -14.54 -40.66 -22.54
N ALA A 5 -15.08 -40.20 -21.41
CA ALA A 5 -15.45 -38.80 -21.21
C ALA A 5 -14.19 -38.00 -20.82
N ILE A 6 -13.83 -37.07 -21.67
CA ILE A 6 -12.77 -36.07 -21.39
C ILE A 6 -13.44 -34.97 -20.53
N PHE A 7 -13.10 -34.91 -19.25
CA PHE A 7 -13.41 -33.73 -18.42
C PHE A 7 -12.44 -32.62 -18.76
N ALA A 8 -12.94 -31.62 -19.47
CA ALA A 8 -12.23 -30.35 -19.62
C ALA A 8 -12.33 -29.60 -18.28
N VAL A 9 -11.21 -29.50 -17.55
CA VAL A 9 -11.07 -28.61 -16.41
C VAL A 9 -10.94 -27.20 -16.99
N LEU A 10 -12.04 -26.41 -16.93
CA LEU A 10 -11.96 -24.98 -17.13
C LEU A 10 -11.19 -24.37 -15.94
N ALA A 11 -9.93 -24.05 -16.16
CA ALA A 11 -9.20 -23.15 -15.28
C ALA A 11 -9.83 -21.76 -15.42
N ALA A 12 -10.68 -21.40 -14.46
CA ALA A 12 -11.13 -20.02 -14.30
C ALA A 12 -9.89 -19.19 -13.91
N SER A 13 -9.41 -18.37 -14.84
CA SER A 13 -8.43 -17.34 -14.53
C SER A 13 -9.06 -16.36 -13.53
N VAL A 14 -8.69 -16.47 -12.26
CA VAL A 14 -8.98 -15.45 -11.26
C VAL A 14 -8.24 -14.21 -11.73
N ALA A 15 -8.98 -13.22 -12.24
CA ALA A 15 -8.41 -11.91 -12.52
C ALA A 15 -7.86 -11.37 -11.20
N ALA A 16 -6.55 -11.18 -11.11
CA ALA A 16 -5.93 -10.51 -9.99
C ALA A 16 -6.59 -9.13 -9.87
N GLN A 17 -7.30 -8.89 -8.76
CA GLN A 17 -7.89 -7.57 -8.52
C GLN A 17 -6.75 -6.58 -8.29
N ALA A 18 -6.80 -5.47 -9.01
CA ALA A 18 -5.85 -4.39 -8.80
C ALA A 18 -5.98 -3.88 -7.36
N GLN A 19 -4.86 -3.80 -6.67
CA GLN A 19 -4.81 -3.24 -5.32
C GLN A 19 -5.18 -1.75 -5.39
N VAL A 20 -6.08 -1.31 -4.52
CA VAL A 20 -6.41 0.12 -4.40
C VAL A 20 -5.34 0.77 -3.52
N PRO A 21 -4.50 1.67 -4.05
CA PRO A 21 -3.47 2.31 -3.26
C PRO A 21 -4.07 3.31 -2.27
N LEU A 22 -3.47 3.44 -1.09
CA LEU A 22 -3.70 4.61 -0.26
C LEU A 22 -2.89 5.78 -0.84
N ILE A 23 -3.59 6.77 -1.39
CA ILE A 23 -2.99 7.92 -2.06
C ILE A 23 -2.61 8.97 -1.03
N VAL A 24 -1.35 9.40 -1.06
CA VAL A 24 -0.81 10.43 -0.17
C VAL A 24 -0.25 11.57 -1.01
N GLY A 25 -0.58 12.82 -0.64
CA GLY A 25 -0.14 14.00 -1.37
C GLY A 25 -0.81 14.21 -2.73
N TYR A 26 -1.72 13.37 -3.09
CA TYR A 26 -2.55 13.52 -4.29
C TYR A 26 -4.01 13.86 -3.88
N PRO A 27 -4.72 14.68 -4.61
CA PRO A 27 -4.35 15.38 -5.84
C PRO A 27 -3.49 16.62 -5.61
N ALA A 28 -3.05 16.88 -4.44
CA ALA A 28 -2.26 18.07 -4.24
C ALA A 28 -1.36 17.98 -3.01
N ASN A 29 -0.12 17.75 -3.24
CA ASN A 29 1.01 18.19 -2.45
C ASN A 29 1.90 18.95 -3.43
N PHE A 30 1.58 20.23 -3.68
CA PHE A 30 2.15 20.99 -4.77
C PHE A 30 2.40 22.43 -4.40
N ASP A 31 3.41 23.00 -5.07
CA ASP A 31 3.65 24.44 -5.07
C ASP A 31 2.95 25.07 -6.27
N THR A 32 2.19 26.14 -6.03
CA THR A 32 1.58 26.93 -7.07
C THR A 32 2.05 28.37 -7.01
N TYR A 33 2.32 28.96 -8.17
CA TYR A 33 2.86 30.30 -8.30
C TYR A 33 1.75 31.25 -8.72
N ASN A 34 1.70 32.41 -8.07
CA ASN A 34 0.74 33.44 -8.43
C ASN A 34 1.18 34.19 -9.69
N ASN A 35 0.82 33.66 -10.85
CA ASN A 35 1.06 34.24 -12.16
C ASN A 35 -0.14 35.04 -12.69
N THR A 36 -1.09 35.44 -11.81
CA THR A 36 -2.29 36.14 -12.20
C THR A 36 -2.05 37.62 -12.63
N GLY A 37 -0.89 38.17 -12.27
CA GLY A 37 -0.59 39.59 -12.46
C GLY A 37 -1.20 40.52 -11.40
N ALA A 38 -1.87 39.97 -10.38
CA ALA A 38 -2.41 40.66 -9.22
C ALA A 38 -2.23 39.86 -7.94
N PRO A 39 -2.23 40.51 -6.76
CA PRO A 39 -2.27 39.79 -5.49
C PRO A 39 -3.55 38.94 -5.39
N THR A 40 -3.42 37.72 -4.88
CA THR A 40 -4.53 36.80 -4.64
C THR A 40 -4.77 36.61 -3.15
N TYR A 41 -5.99 36.28 -2.75
CA TYR A 41 -6.43 36.24 -1.35
C TYR A 41 -6.98 34.89 -0.93
N GLY A 42 -6.83 33.89 -1.76
CA GLY A 42 -7.20 32.52 -1.49
C GLY A 42 -6.90 31.62 -2.67
N PHE A 43 -7.12 30.35 -2.42
CA PHE A 43 -6.96 29.29 -3.41
C PHE A 43 -8.04 28.24 -3.22
N GLU A 44 -8.49 27.63 -4.29
CA GLU A 44 -9.48 26.55 -4.25
C GLU A 44 -9.08 25.40 -5.16
N ILE A 45 -9.30 24.21 -4.67
CA ILE A 45 -9.29 22.97 -5.44
C ILE A 45 -10.73 22.50 -5.61
N GLU A 46 -11.19 22.34 -6.84
CA GLU A 46 -12.43 21.65 -7.19
C GLU A 46 -12.05 20.22 -7.59
N ALA A 47 -12.58 19.21 -6.88
CA ALA A 47 -12.28 17.80 -7.11
C ALA A 47 -13.56 17.01 -7.33
N ASP A 48 -13.78 16.57 -8.59
CA ASP A 48 -14.96 15.81 -8.99
C ASP A 48 -14.80 14.31 -8.66
N GLY A 49 -15.92 13.63 -8.44
CA GLY A 49 -15.98 12.17 -8.29
C GLY A 49 -15.59 11.64 -6.91
N ILE A 50 -15.29 12.52 -5.95
CA ILE A 50 -15.01 12.16 -4.56
C ILE A 50 -16.00 12.83 -3.59
N GLN A 51 -16.11 12.26 -2.39
CA GLN A 51 -16.95 12.77 -1.30
C GLN A 51 -16.07 13.38 -0.20
N PRO A 52 -16.59 14.21 0.72
CA PRO A 52 -15.84 14.74 1.85
C PRO A 52 -15.16 13.65 2.70
N SER A 53 -15.79 12.48 2.84
CA SER A 53 -15.22 11.33 3.54
C SER A 53 -14.01 10.69 2.84
N ASP A 54 -13.84 10.95 1.56
CA ASP A 54 -12.67 10.47 0.81
C ASP A 54 -11.44 11.37 1.04
N VAL A 55 -11.62 12.59 1.51
CA VAL A 55 -10.52 13.51 1.85
C VAL A 55 -10.04 13.19 3.26
N THR A 56 -8.91 12.53 3.38
CA THR A 56 -8.38 12.09 4.68
C THR A 56 -7.53 13.17 5.35
N ARG A 57 -6.94 14.07 4.57
CA ARG A 57 -6.10 15.14 5.07
C ARG A 57 -6.05 16.33 4.10
N VAL A 58 -5.88 17.50 4.66
CA VAL A 58 -5.69 18.77 3.94
C VAL A 58 -4.47 19.48 4.54
N PHE A 59 -3.58 20.03 3.69
CA PHE A 59 -2.46 20.86 4.13
C PHE A 59 -2.58 22.26 3.52
N PRO A 60 -2.38 23.30 4.29
CA PRO A 60 -2.32 23.32 5.75
C PRO A 60 -3.63 22.82 6.32
N SER A 61 -3.50 21.84 7.17
CA SER A 61 -4.65 21.29 7.85
C SER A 61 -5.03 22.15 9.04
N ASN A 62 -6.17 21.80 9.63
CA ASN A 62 -6.61 22.15 10.95
C ASN A 62 -5.61 21.69 12.06
N PHE A 63 -4.31 21.96 11.90
CA PHE A 63 -3.51 22.08 13.08
C PHE A 63 -4.16 23.23 13.87
N PRO A 64 -4.61 22.98 15.10
CA PRO A 64 -4.91 24.10 15.96
C PRO A 64 -3.59 24.86 16.07
N VAL A 65 -3.47 25.91 15.24
CA VAL A 65 -2.38 26.86 15.40
C VAL A 65 -2.65 27.44 16.78
N PRO A 66 -1.77 27.23 17.76
CA PRO A 66 -1.98 27.79 19.09
C PRO A 66 -2.24 29.29 18.93
N PRO A 67 -3.15 29.90 19.69
CA PRO A 67 -3.42 31.32 19.59
C PRO A 67 -2.12 32.13 19.59
N GLY A 68 -1.87 32.91 18.55
CA GLY A 68 -0.68 33.76 18.42
C GLY A 68 0.51 33.12 17.67
N GLN A 69 0.39 31.89 17.17
CA GLN A 69 1.41 31.33 16.27
C GLN A 69 1.09 31.66 14.81
N PRO A 70 2.09 32.02 14.00
CA PRO A 70 1.88 32.25 12.57
C PRO A 70 1.54 30.94 11.86
N CYS A 71 0.65 31.03 10.88
CA CYS A 71 0.37 29.91 10.00
C CYS A 71 1.60 29.51 9.18
N VAL A 72 1.70 28.23 8.83
CA VAL A 72 2.81 27.72 7.99
C VAL A 72 2.72 28.23 6.54
N ILE A 73 1.51 28.59 6.09
CA ILE A 73 1.27 29.35 4.88
C ILE A 73 0.27 30.50 5.19
N ARG A 74 0.07 31.41 4.22
CA ARG A 74 -0.74 32.63 4.40
C ARG A 74 -2.20 32.34 4.77
N TYR A 75 -2.77 31.25 4.28
CA TYR A 75 -4.20 30.94 4.41
C TYR A 75 -4.51 29.88 5.46
N CYS A 76 -3.77 29.74 6.48
CA CYS A 76 -3.90 28.91 7.69
C CYS A 76 -4.51 27.51 7.56
N SER A 77 -5.74 27.37 7.09
CA SER A 77 -6.41 26.07 6.97
C SER A 77 -7.39 26.03 5.80
N GLY A 78 -7.45 24.89 5.13
CA GLY A 78 -8.44 24.61 4.09
C GLY A 78 -9.73 24.06 4.67
N THR A 79 -10.85 24.43 4.09
CA THR A 79 -12.18 23.91 4.38
C THR A 79 -12.65 23.01 3.25
N VAL A 80 -13.21 21.85 3.59
CA VAL A 80 -13.78 20.90 2.62
C VAL A 80 -15.30 21.08 2.61
N THR A 81 -15.87 21.40 1.46
CA THR A 81 -17.32 21.57 1.27
C THR A 81 -17.81 20.73 0.11
N PRO A 82 -18.92 19.98 0.26
CA PRO A 82 -19.46 19.19 -0.84
C PRO A 82 -20.21 20.04 -1.86
N PHE A 83 -20.20 19.57 -3.12
CA PHE A 83 -21.14 20.01 -4.16
C PHE A 83 -21.71 18.80 -4.93
N ALA A 84 -22.66 19.06 -5.86
CA ALA A 84 -23.29 17.98 -6.63
C ALA A 84 -22.32 17.37 -7.65
N GLY A 85 -21.46 16.47 -7.21
CA GLY A 85 -20.50 15.77 -8.07
C GLY A 85 -19.10 15.70 -7.49
N GLY A 86 -18.81 16.40 -6.37
CA GLY A 86 -17.48 16.41 -5.80
C GLY A 86 -17.34 17.23 -4.53
N VAL A 87 -16.13 17.75 -4.32
CA VAL A 87 -15.79 18.60 -3.17
C VAL A 87 -15.00 19.82 -3.61
N TYR A 88 -15.22 20.95 -2.92
CA TYR A 88 -14.33 22.09 -2.92
C TYR A 88 -13.45 22.05 -1.70
N ILE A 89 -12.15 22.27 -1.90
CA ILE A 89 -11.18 22.49 -0.82
C ILE A 89 -10.68 23.94 -0.99
N ARG A 90 -11.03 24.81 -0.03
CA ARG A 90 -10.80 26.25 -0.15
C ARG A 90 -9.98 26.79 1.00
N TRP A 91 -8.94 27.54 0.71
CA TRP A 91 -8.12 28.31 1.63
C TRP A 91 -8.36 29.80 1.37
N MET A 92 -8.63 30.57 2.42
CA MET A 92 -8.98 31.97 2.29
C MET A 92 -8.24 32.84 3.31
N SER A 93 -7.89 34.04 2.88
CA SER A 93 -7.43 35.11 3.76
C SER A 93 -8.53 35.50 4.74
N PRO A 94 -8.19 35.79 6.00
CA PRO A 94 -9.15 36.39 6.92
C PRO A 94 -9.65 37.76 6.42
N TRP A 95 -10.95 38.00 6.58
CA TRP A 95 -11.57 39.27 6.30
C TRP A 95 -11.64 40.13 7.57
N ASP A 96 -11.21 41.38 7.50
CA ASP A 96 -11.36 42.33 8.59
C ASP A 96 -12.54 43.28 8.30
N PRO A 97 -13.65 43.13 9.02
CA PRO A 97 -14.83 43.98 8.81
C PRO A 97 -14.63 45.45 9.23
N ALA A 98 -13.63 45.73 10.07
CA ALA A 98 -13.36 47.11 10.50
C ALA A 98 -12.63 47.91 9.42
N THR A 99 -11.70 47.27 8.71
CA THR A 99 -10.96 47.89 7.60
C THR A 99 -11.57 47.63 6.24
N GLN A 100 -12.54 46.72 6.15
CA GLN A 100 -13.15 46.26 4.88
C GLN A 100 -12.10 45.70 3.91
N GLN A 101 -11.13 44.95 4.43
CA GLN A 101 -10.03 44.36 3.67
C GLN A 101 -9.72 42.95 4.09
N PHE A 102 -9.23 42.14 3.15
CA PHE A 102 -8.56 40.90 3.47
C PHE A 102 -7.17 41.19 4.02
N THR A 103 -6.79 40.49 5.09
CA THR A 103 -5.59 40.85 5.89
C THR A 103 -4.29 40.34 5.29
N ILE A 104 -4.35 39.31 4.44
CA ILE A 104 -3.17 38.65 3.88
C ILE A 104 -3.40 38.38 2.39
N SER A 105 -2.36 38.50 1.56
CA SER A 105 -2.41 38.14 0.14
C SER A 105 -1.16 37.40 -0.30
N THR A 106 -1.27 36.53 -1.31
CA THR A 106 -0.13 36.00 -2.03
C THR A 106 0.30 37.01 -3.08
N PRO A 107 1.52 37.57 -3.00
CA PRO A 107 2.02 38.49 -3.99
C PRO A 107 2.18 37.84 -5.37
N ILE A 108 2.42 38.63 -6.39
CA ILE A 108 2.75 38.12 -7.73
C ILE A 108 4.11 37.40 -7.67
N ALA A 109 4.22 36.29 -8.39
CA ALA A 109 5.44 35.50 -8.46
C ALA A 109 6.62 36.34 -9.00
N ASN A 110 7.75 36.27 -8.32
CA ASN A 110 8.92 37.10 -8.60
C ASN A 110 10.21 36.30 -8.83
N GLY A 111 10.14 34.97 -8.99
CA GLY A 111 11.29 34.10 -9.27
C GLY A 111 12.24 33.86 -8.11
N THR A 112 11.87 34.20 -6.87
CA THR A 112 12.73 34.05 -5.68
C THR A 112 12.80 32.61 -5.16
N VAL A 113 12.02 31.70 -5.70
CA VAL A 113 11.95 30.29 -5.31
C VAL A 113 12.68 29.46 -6.36
N GLY A 114 13.66 28.67 -5.90
CA GLY A 114 14.44 27.79 -6.75
C GLY A 114 13.80 26.41 -6.95
N THR A 115 14.36 25.64 -7.86
CA THR A 115 13.99 24.23 -8.05
C THR A 115 14.29 23.42 -6.78
N GLY A 116 13.39 22.53 -6.38
CA GLY A 116 13.52 21.70 -5.19
C GLY A 116 13.14 22.41 -3.87
N GLU A 117 12.71 23.66 -3.91
CA GLU A 117 12.21 24.38 -2.73
C GLU A 117 10.69 24.36 -2.70
N SER A 118 10.09 24.09 -1.54
CA SER A 118 8.66 24.19 -1.34
C SER A 118 8.22 25.57 -0.84
N CYS A 119 7.04 26.00 -1.26
CA CYS A 119 6.48 27.34 -1.03
C CYS A 119 5.78 27.47 0.33
N TRP A 120 6.49 27.23 1.42
CA TRP A 120 5.98 27.38 2.78
C TRP A 120 7.06 27.94 3.74
N THR A 121 6.63 28.35 4.94
CA THR A 121 7.53 29.02 5.89
C THR A 121 8.71 28.15 6.33
N GLY A 122 8.53 26.85 6.44
CA GLY A 122 9.60 25.92 6.85
C GLY A 122 10.70 25.76 5.81
N ALA A 123 10.37 25.82 4.52
CA ALA A 123 11.35 25.71 3.44
C ALA A 123 11.98 27.08 3.07
N LEU A 124 11.18 28.12 2.95
CA LEU A 124 11.63 29.45 2.48
C LEU A 124 12.08 30.39 3.58
N GLY A 125 11.70 30.15 4.84
CA GLY A 125 12.05 31.01 5.97
C GLY A 125 11.66 32.47 5.75
N SER A 126 12.60 33.39 5.89
CA SER A 126 12.37 34.84 5.71
C SER A 126 12.02 35.27 4.28
N ARG A 127 12.21 34.45 3.27
CA ARG A 127 11.84 34.72 1.88
C ARG A 127 10.35 34.52 1.62
N TYR A 128 9.70 33.66 2.42
CA TYR A 128 8.31 33.28 2.20
C TYR A 128 7.32 34.46 2.08
N PRO A 129 7.37 35.51 2.93
CA PRO A 129 6.45 36.63 2.80
C PRO A 129 6.49 37.36 1.45
N PHE A 130 7.60 37.25 0.74
CA PHE A 130 7.82 37.92 -0.56
C PHE A 130 7.70 36.95 -1.74
N ALA A 131 7.64 35.64 -1.46
CA ALA A 131 7.45 34.63 -2.48
C ALA A 131 6.02 34.68 -3.01
N GLY A 132 5.87 34.79 -4.31
CA GLY A 132 4.58 34.78 -4.99
C GLY A 132 4.08 33.37 -5.22
N CYS A 133 4.14 32.50 -4.21
CA CYS A 133 3.71 31.12 -4.32
C CYS A 133 3.18 30.58 -2.99
N GLU A 134 2.43 29.49 -3.06
CA GLU A 134 1.88 28.76 -1.93
C GLU A 134 2.07 27.26 -2.11
N HIS A 135 2.11 26.54 -0.99
CA HIS A 135 2.13 25.08 -0.96
C HIS A 135 0.83 24.53 -0.42
N PHE A 136 0.19 23.66 -1.19
CA PHE A 136 -1.05 22.99 -0.80
C PHE A 136 -0.90 21.48 -0.88
N GLY A 137 -1.67 20.76 -0.08
CA GLY A 137 -1.70 19.30 -0.12
C GLY A 137 -3.03 18.73 0.33
N ILE A 138 -3.46 17.66 -0.30
CA ILE A 138 -4.55 16.83 0.18
C ILE A 138 -4.19 15.35 0.01
N SER A 139 -4.74 14.52 0.90
CA SER A 139 -4.70 13.07 0.76
C SER A 139 -6.12 12.56 0.57
N THR A 140 -6.29 11.60 -0.33
CA THR A 140 -7.59 11.03 -0.66
C THR A 140 -7.57 9.51 -0.65
N LEU A 141 -8.73 8.87 -0.38
CA LEU A 141 -8.89 7.42 -0.44
C LEU A 141 -9.02 6.88 -1.87
N ARG A 142 -9.33 7.75 -2.83
CA ARG A 142 -9.47 7.41 -4.25
C ARG A 142 -9.10 8.58 -5.14
N ASN A 143 -8.79 8.31 -6.41
CA ASN A 143 -8.52 9.34 -7.39
C ASN A 143 -9.79 10.15 -7.71
N PRO A 144 -9.74 11.49 -7.65
CA PRO A 144 -10.76 12.32 -8.29
C PRO A 144 -10.82 12.06 -9.79
N THR A 145 -11.99 12.25 -10.39
CA THR A 145 -12.17 12.10 -11.84
C THR A 145 -11.75 13.33 -12.62
N ARG A 146 -11.75 14.49 -11.95
CA ARG A 146 -11.31 15.78 -12.50
C ARG A 146 -10.86 16.68 -11.36
N ILE A 147 -9.86 17.53 -11.61
CA ILE A 147 -9.40 18.57 -10.68
C ILE A 147 -9.24 19.87 -11.42
N VAL A 148 -9.71 20.93 -10.78
CA VAL A 148 -9.53 22.30 -11.24
C VAL A 148 -9.01 23.16 -10.11
N TYR A 149 -8.16 24.11 -10.42
CA TYR A 149 -7.54 25.04 -9.48
C TYR A 149 -7.95 26.46 -9.76
N HIS A 150 -8.21 27.21 -8.70
CA HIS A 150 -8.62 28.60 -8.82
C HIS A 150 -7.87 29.47 -7.81
N TRP A 151 -7.14 30.48 -8.32
CA TRP A 151 -6.78 31.58 -7.47
C TRP A 151 -8.02 32.44 -7.19
N LEU A 152 -8.12 32.94 -5.94
CA LEU A 152 -9.27 33.71 -5.49
C LEU A 152 -8.87 35.16 -5.25
N VAL A 153 -9.75 36.06 -5.72
CA VAL A 153 -9.61 37.52 -5.57
C VAL A 153 -10.88 38.10 -4.92
N PRO A 154 -10.81 39.32 -4.31
CA PRO A 154 -11.96 39.92 -3.72
C PRO A 154 -13.11 40.12 -4.73
N ASP A 155 -14.33 39.76 -4.32
CA ASP A 155 -15.54 40.05 -5.09
C ASP A 155 -15.83 41.55 -5.03
N PRO A 156 -15.81 42.27 -6.16
CA PRO A 156 -16.09 43.71 -6.16
C PRO A 156 -17.53 44.08 -5.76
N ASN A 157 -18.45 43.11 -5.82
CA ASN A 157 -19.86 43.32 -5.54
C ASN A 157 -20.26 42.89 -4.12
N THR A 158 -19.43 42.04 -3.45
CA THR A 158 -19.79 41.46 -2.17
C THR A 158 -18.60 41.54 -1.20
N PRO A 159 -18.53 42.58 -0.35
CA PRO A 159 -17.45 42.75 0.61
C PRO A 159 -17.30 41.50 1.51
N GLY A 160 -16.06 41.03 1.70
CA GLY A 160 -15.75 39.85 2.47
C GLY A 160 -15.90 38.53 1.72
N SER A 161 -16.31 38.58 0.46
CA SER A 161 -16.38 37.39 -0.42
C SER A 161 -15.20 37.34 -1.39
N LEU A 162 -14.84 36.11 -1.80
CA LEU A 162 -13.83 35.86 -2.82
C LEU A 162 -14.47 35.16 -4.02
N VAL A 163 -14.02 35.53 -5.22
CA VAL A 163 -14.42 34.94 -6.51
C VAL A 163 -13.22 34.43 -7.25
N TYR A 164 -13.44 33.57 -8.23
CA TYR A 164 -12.38 33.11 -9.09
C TYR A 164 -11.71 34.23 -9.85
N TYR A 165 -10.38 34.18 -9.91
CA TYR A 165 -9.65 35.09 -10.80
C TYR A 165 -9.99 34.71 -12.24
N SER A 166 -10.66 35.61 -12.95
CA SER A 166 -11.12 35.37 -14.31
C SER A 166 -10.21 36.01 -15.39
N GLY A 167 -9.02 36.49 -15.00
CA GLY A 167 -8.10 37.16 -15.90
C GLY A 167 -8.74 38.47 -16.39
N ASN A 168 -8.81 39.51 -15.58
CA ASN A 168 -9.44 40.75 -15.95
C ASN A 168 -8.71 41.43 -17.10
N VAL A 169 -9.36 41.41 -18.22
CA VAL A 169 -9.08 42.28 -19.35
C VAL A 169 -9.36 43.68 -18.93
N THR A 170 -8.35 44.50 -18.70
CA THR A 170 -8.54 45.97 -18.77
C THR A 170 -9.13 46.26 -20.15
N PRO A 171 -10.25 46.95 -20.28
CA PRO A 171 -10.81 47.27 -21.58
C PRO A 171 -9.75 47.93 -22.46
N GLY A 172 -9.36 47.28 -23.56
CA GLY A 172 -8.35 47.78 -24.50
C GLY A 172 -6.97 47.10 -24.48
N ALA A 173 -6.67 46.20 -23.54
CA ALA A 173 -5.49 45.36 -23.66
C ALA A 173 -5.82 44.10 -24.43
N PRO A 174 -4.91 43.59 -25.30
CA PRO A 174 -5.08 42.26 -25.89
C PRO A 174 -5.14 41.20 -24.78
N PRO A 175 -5.94 40.15 -24.92
CA PRO A 175 -6.06 39.12 -23.90
C PRO A 175 -4.67 38.57 -23.64
N SER A 176 -4.13 38.80 -22.46
CA SER A 176 -2.93 38.11 -22.00
C SER A 176 -3.30 36.63 -21.83
N PRO A 177 -2.69 35.71 -22.58
CA PRO A 177 -3.03 34.33 -22.49
C PRO A 177 -2.25 33.68 -21.33
N SER A 178 -2.46 34.11 -20.13
CA SER A 178 -1.83 33.47 -19.00
C SER A 178 -2.80 33.28 -17.85
N ILE A 179 -3.83 32.49 -18.12
CA ILE A 179 -4.27 31.55 -17.09
C ILE A 179 -3.05 30.64 -16.89
N PRO A 180 -2.46 30.53 -15.69
CA PRO A 180 -1.40 29.55 -15.47
C PRO A 180 -1.92 28.22 -15.98
N VAL A 181 -1.19 27.59 -16.90
CA VAL A 181 -1.56 26.26 -17.35
C VAL A 181 -1.62 25.41 -16.08
N PRO A 182 -2.77 24.86 -15.70
CA PRO A 182 -2.86 24.13 -14.45
C PRO A 182 -1.84 23.01 -14.48
N ILE A 183 -1.13 22.82 -13.36
CA ILE A 183 -0.21 21.71 -13.22
C ILE A 183 -1.04 20.43 -13.37
N PRO A 184 -0.76 19.60 -14.39
CA PRO A 184 -1.54 18.40 -14.62
C PRO A 184 -1.36 17.43 -13.45
N GLN A 185 -2.47 16.89 -12.98
CA GLN A 185 -2.46 16.02 -11.80
C GLN A 185 -2.15 14.58 -12.17
N PRO A 186 -1.29 13.88 -11.41
CA PRO A 186 -1.05 12.47 -11.63
C PRO A 186 -2.28 11.65 -11.22
N VAL A 187 -2.64 10.69 -12.04
CA VAL A 187 -3.51 9.56 -11.67
C VAL A 187 -2.63 8.38 -11.33
N ILE A 188 -2.83 7.79 -10.16
CA ILE A 188 -2.01 6.68 -9.67
C ILE A 188 -2.76 5.38 -9.90
N ASN A 189 -2.19 4.49 -10.70
CA ASN A 189 -2.72 3.16 -10.95
C ASN A 189 -1.77 2.12 -10.37
N VAL A 190 -2.32 1.09 -9.72
CA VAL A 190 -1.56 -0.09 -9.33
C VAL A 190 -1.96 -1.21 -10.28
N LEU A 191 -1.00 -1.65 -11.07
CA LEU A 191 -1.18 -2.72 -12.04
C LEU A 191 -0.77 -4.05 -11.42
N PRO A 192 -1.48 -5.14 -11.74
CA PRO A 192 -1.07 -6.47 -11.30
C PRO A 192 0.33 -6.80 -11.85
N PRO A 193 1.11 -7.61 -11.14
CA PRO A 193 2.41 -8.03 -11.62
C PRO A 193 2.28 -8.81 -12.93
N ALA A 194 3.25 -8.64 -13.83
CA ALA A 194 3.29 -9.32 -15.12
C ALA A 194 3.42 -10.87 -14.98
N GLN A 195 3.89 -11.34 -13.82
CA GLN A 195 4.02 -12.76 -13.49
C GLN A 195 3.42 -13.03 -12.11
N PRO A 196 2.80 -14.21 -11.88
CA PRO A 196 2.35 -14.61 -10.55
C PRO A 196 3.50 -14.55 -9.52
N GLY A 197 3.26 -13.87 -8.39
CA GLY A 197 4.26 -13.68 -7.34
C GLY A 197 5.27 -12.54 -7.58
N GLY A 198 5.13 -11.79 -8.69
CA GLY A 198 5.92 -10.59 -8.94
C GLY A 198 5.44 -9.40 -8.10
N ALA A 199 6.28 -8.35 -8.03
CA ALA A 199 5.90 -7.11 -7.38
C ALA A 199 4.84 -6.36 -8.22
N PRO A 200 3.87 -5.64 -7.59
CA PRO A 200 2.94 -4.79 -8.29
C PRO A 200 3.67 -3.65 -9.00
N VAL A 201 3.15 -3.20 -10.12
CA VAL A 201 3.67 -2.05 -10.88
C VAL A 201 2.83 -0.83 -10.55
N VAL A 202 3.46 0.22 -10.05
CA VAL A 202 2.79 1.51 -9.83
C VAL A 202 3.01 2.38 -11.06
N ASP A 203 1.91 2.89 -11.63
CA ASP A 203 1.93 3.77 -12.79
C ASP A 203 1.34 5.13 -12.40
N PHE A 204 2.19 6.15 -12.39
CA PHE A 204 1.79 7.53 -12.24
C PHE A 204 1.55 8.12 -13.63
N VAL A 205 0.32 8.46 -13.92
CA VAL A 205 -0.13 8.94 -15.22
C VAL A 205 -0.44 10.43 -15.13
N ILE A 206 0.33 11.27 -15.82
CA ILE A 206 0.09 12.72 -15.88
C ILE A 206 -0.44 13.08 -17.26
N PRO A 207 -1.70 13.53 -17.38
CA PRO A 207 -2.25 14.01 -18.65
C PRO A 207 -1.65 15.38 -19.01
N ALA A 208 -1.36 15.61 -20.29
CA ALA A 208 -1.01 16.94 -20.76
C ALA A 208 -2.20 17.88 -20.70
N PRO A 209 -1.98 19.19 -20.50
CA PRO A 209 -3.03 20.17 -20.59
C PRO A 209 -3.76 20.09 -21.95
N PRO A 210 -5.10 20.24 -21.98
CA PRO A 210 -5.86 20.17 -23.21
C PRO A 210 -5.50 21.35 -24.15
N PRO A 211 -5.58 21.14 -25.47
CA PRO A 211 -5.31 22.20 -26.43
C PRO A 211 -6.42 23.27 -26.41
N PRO A 212 -6.09 24.51 -26.78
CA PRO A 212 -7.07 25.57 -26.93
C PRO A 212 -8.02 25.35 -28.12
N ALA A 213 -7.62 24.51 -29.09
CA ALA A 213 -8.43 24.12 -30.25
C ALA A 213 -8.28 22.64 -30.53
N PRO A 214 -9.33 21.92 -30.98
CA PRO A 214 -9.35 20.46 -31.07
C PRO A 214 -8.41 19.85 -32.12
N VAL A 215 -7.83 20.65 -33.00
CA VAL A 215 -6.94 20.17 -34.08
C VAL A 215 -5.48 20.61 -33.91
N GLN A 216 -5.15 21.25 -32.81
CA GLN A 216 -3.79 21.73 -32.53
C GLN A 216 -3.19 20.96 -31.34
N PHE A 217 -1.87 20.92 -31.32
CA PHE A 217 -1.13 20.48 -30.15
C PHE A 217 -1.41 21.41 -28.96
N GLY A 218 -1.49 20.87 -27.77
CA GLY A 218 -1.67 21.61 -26.53
C GLY A 218 -0.42 22.41 -26.12
N PRO A 219 -0.50 23.16 -25.03
CA PRO A 219 0.67 23.78 -24.43
C PRO A 219 1.73 22.76 -24.09
N ALA A 220 3.00 23.07 -24.40
CA ALA A 220 4.12 22.21 -24.07
C ALA A 220 4.75 22.61 -22.73
N GLN A 221 5.17 21.62 -21.95
CA GLN A 221 5.87 21.79 -20.68
C GLN A 221 7.02 20.80 -20.59
N TRP A 222 8.16 21.23 -20.06
CA TRP A 222 9.16 20.30 -19.58
C TRP A 222 8.80 19.82 -18.18
N VAL A 223 8.84 18.51 -17.97
CA VAL A 223 8.59 17.89 -16.66
C VAL A 223 9.84 17.15 -16.24
N LYS A 224 10.38 17.54 -15.08
CA LYS A 224 11.46 16.85 -14.41
C LYS A 224 10.85 15.90 -13.37
N VAL A 225 11.13 14.62 -13.50
CA VAL A 225 10.57 13.57 -12.64
C VAL A 225 11.66 13.01 -11.75
N TYR A 226 11.40 13.02 -10.46
CA TYR A 226 12.21 12.32 -9.46
C TYR A 226 11.46 11.08 -8.99
N LYS A 227 12.15 9.95 -8.95
CA LYS A 227 11.60 8.64 -8.59
C LYS A 227 12.23 8.14 -7.31
N LEU A 228 11.41 7.75 -6.36
CA LEU A 228 11.85 7.22 -5.08
C LEU A 228 10.94 6.07 -4.65
N GLU A 229 11.53 5.04 -4.08
CA GLU A 229 10.86 3.95 -3.41
C GLU A 229 11.36 3.88 -1.98
N VAL A 230 10.44 3.79 -1.02
CA VAL A 230 10.79 3.82 0.41
C VAL A 230 10.24 2.62 1.16
N PRO A 231 10.98 2.12 2.17
CA PRO A 231 10.59 0.91 2.90
C PRO A 231 9.45 1.12 3.89
N ASN A 232 9.05 2.36 4.15
CA ASN A 232 7.95 2.68 5.06
C ASN A 232 6.82 3.36 4.31
N ALA A 233 5.59 3.20 4.80
CA ALA A 233 4.47 4.02 4.36
C ALA A 233 4.77 5.49 4.64
N VAL A 234 4.37 6.37 3.72
CA VAL A 234 4.53 7.81 3.84
C VAL A 234 3.21 8.49 4.17
N ASP A 235 3.27 9.58 4.89
CA ASP A 235 2.13 10.46 5.12
C ASP A 235 2.36 11.83 4.43
N LEU A 236 1.35 12.71 4.50
CA LEU A 236 1.44 14.02 3.86
C LEU A 236 2.58 14.88 4.42
N ASN A 237 2.90 14.77 5.72
CA ASN A 237 4.01 15.52 6.30
C ASN A 237 5.36 15.06 5.78
N ASP A 238 5.49 13.77 5.47
CA ASP A 238 6.72 13.23 4.90
C ASP A 238 7.01 13.83 3.52
N LEU A 239 5.97 14.24 2.80
CA LEU A 239 6.09 14.88 1.48
C LEU A 239 6.36 16.39 1.53
N LEU A 240 6.28 17.02 2.72
CA LEU A 240 6.47 18.47 2.90
C LEU A 240 7.92 18.91 3.06
N GLY A 241 8.86 18.01 2.98
CA GLY A 241 10.27 18.29 3.17
C GLY A 241 10.73 18.30 4.64
N GLY A 242 12.03 18.15 4.83
CA GLY A 242 12.66 18.03 6.15
C GLY A 242 12.57 16.62 6.76
N ASN A 243 11.85 15.69 6.15
CA ASN A 243 11.88 14.29 6.53
C ASN A 243 13.03 13.58 5.81
N PRO A 244 14.02 12.99 6.54
CA PRO A 244 15.14 12.29 5.92
C PRO A 244 14.71 11.00 5.16
N VAL A 245 13.51 10.49 5.40
CA VAL A 245 12.98 9.28 4.73
C VAL A 245 12.42 9.60 3.36
N VAL A 246 11.80 10.79 3.19
CA VAL A 246 11.22 11.27 1.94
C VAL A 246 11.64 12.72 1.72
N PRO A 247 12.86 12.99 1.28
CA PRO A 247 13.32 14.34 1.02
C PRO A 247 12.60 14.95 -0.18
N GLU A 248 12.35 16.25 -0.16
CA GLU A 248 11.70 17.00 -1.27
C GLU A 248 12.47 16.91 -2.59
N ALA A 249 13.80 16.93 -2.49
CA ALA A 249 14.69 16.69 -3.61
C ALA A 249 15.66 15.57 -3.22
N PRO A 250 15.26 14.32 -3.32
CA PRO A 250 16.09 13.20 -2.90
C PRO A 250 17.33 13.12 -3.77
N ALA A 251 18.49 13.20 -3.13
CA ALA A 251 19.76 12.83 -3.76
C ALA A 251 20.04 11.37 -3.36
N PRO A 252 20.43 10.49 -4.23
CA PRO A 252 20.45 10.41 -5.68
C PRO A 252 19.23 9.63 -6.21
N ALA A 253 18.09 10.27 -6.31
CA ALA A 253 16.93 9.65 -6.93
C ALA A 253 17.17 9.41 -8.42
N GLU A 254 16.53 8.40 -8.98
CA GLU A 254 16.40 8.33 -10.43
C GLU A 254 15.70 9.59 -10.92
N MET A 255 16.27 10.25 -11.90
CA MET A 255 15.76 11.50 -12.43
C MET A 255 15.65 11.40 -13.95
N GLU A 256 14.51 11.84 -14.47
CA GLU A 256 14.31 11.92 -15.90
C GLU A 256 13.63 13.24 -16.29
N TRP A 257 13.84 13.65 -17.53
CA TRP A 257 13.11 14.75 -18.17
C TRP A 257 12.15 14.19 -19.19
N LYS A 258 10.99 14.82 -19.32
CA LYS A 258 9.99 14.50 -20.34
C LYS A 258 9.36 15.78 -20.85
N LEU A 259 9.13 15.85 -22.16
CA LEU A 259 8.27 16.85 -22.72
C LEU A 259 6.81 16.37 -22.65
N LEU A 260 5.98 17.15 -22.00
CA LEU A 260 4.54 16.90 -21.86
C LEU A 260 3.78 17.86 -22.79
N GLN A 261 3.16 17.32 -23.84
CA GLN A 261 2.33 18.06 -24.76
C GLN A 261 1.20 17.17 -25.29
N TYR A 262 -0.03 17.69 -25.30
CA TYR A 262 -1.15 16.99 -25.94
C TYR A 262 -0.99 16.95 -27.45
N ASN A 263 -1.14 15.77 -28.05
CA ASN A 263 -1.10 15.58 -29.50
C ASN A 263 -2.49 15.16 -30.01
N PRO A 264 -3.16 15.97 -30.84
CA PRO A 264 -4.52 15.70 -31.30
C PRO A 264 -4.61 14.48 -32.26
N HIS A 265 -3.48 14.01 -32.78
CA HIS A 265 -3.41 12.90 -33.74
C HIS A 265 -3.15 11.54 -33.09
N SER A 266 -3.01 11.48 -31.76
CA SER A 266 -2.73 10.24 -31.04
C SER A 266 -3.60 10.11 -29.79
N ALA A 267 -4.41 9.06 -29.74
CA ALA A 267 -5.31 8.79 -28.62
C ALA A 267 -4.59 8.58 -27.27
N ASN A 268 -3.29 8.23 -27.32
CA ASN A 268 -2.46 7.97 -26.14
C ASN A 268 -1.35 9.02 -25.95
N SER A 269 -1.44 10.14 -26.64
CA SER A 269 -0.42 11.19 -26.58
C SER A 269 -0.73 12.21 -25.50
N GLY A 270 0.32 12.87 -25.04
CA GLY A 270 0.20 13.86 -23.99
C GLY A 270 -0.10 13.22 -22.63
N VAL A 271 0.32 11.99 -22.43
CA VAL A 271 0.27 11.31 -21.15
C VAL A 271 1.67 10.87 -20.78
N LEU A 272 2.15 11.36 -19.66
CA LEU A 272 3.40 10.91 -19.07
C LEU A 272 3.12 9.68 -18.21
N HIS A 273 3.56 8.52 -18.65
CA HIS A 273 3.58 7.30 -17.84
C HIS A 273 4.91 7.19 -17.10
N ASN A 274 4.84 7.01 -15.81
CA ASN A 274 6.01 6.72 -14.98
C ASN A 274 5.78 5.43 -14.22
N GLN A 275 6.09 4.31 -14.89
CA GLN A 275 5.93 2.96 -14.38
C GLN A 275 7.20 2.48 -13.69
N GLY A 276 7.05 1.73 -12.62
CA GLY A 276 8.13 1.00 -11.96
C GLY A 276 7.58 -0.14 -11.10
N PRO A 277 8.24 -1.30 -11.11
CA PRO A 277 7.92 -2.33 -10.14
C PRO A 277 8.29 -1.83 -8.74
N LEU A 278 7.48 -2.17 -7.75
CA LEU A 278 7.84 -1.93 -6.36
C LEU A 278 9.02 -2.82 -6.00
N GLY A 279 10.12 -2.23 -5.54
CA GLY A 279 11.30 -2.98 -5.09
C GLY A 279 11.02 -3.84 -3.87
N ASN A 280 11.78 -4.93 -3.70
CA ASN A 280 11.66 -5.79 -2.53
C ASN A 280 11.90 -5.00 -1.23
N GLY A 281 10.93 -5.04 -0.32
CA GLY A 281 10.99 -4.34 0.96
C GLY A 281 10.57 -2.86 0.89
N SER A 282 10.08 -2.37 -0.25
CA SER A 282 9.49 -1.04 -0.36
C SER A 282 7.99 -1.09 -0.11
N HIS A 283 7.49 -0.14 0.69
CA HIS A 283 6.07 -0.02 1.04
C HIS A 283 5.40 1.20 0.41
N ALA A 284 6.18 2.14 -0.11
CA ALA A 284 5.63 3.28 -0.81
C ALA A 284 6.48 3.66 -2.03
N VAL A 285 5.77 4.15 -3.05
CA VAL A 285 6.38 4.75 -4.24
C VAL A 285 6.08 6.24 -4.19
N VAL A 286 7.13 7.04 -4.26
CA VAL A 286 7.03 8.51 -4.25
C VAL A 286 7.53 9.05 -5.57
N ARG A 287 6.83 10.03 -6.10
CA ARG A 287 7.19 10.78 -7.30
C ARG A 287 7.11 12.27 -6.99
N ARG A 288 8.16 13.01 -7.39
CA ARG A 288 8.14 14.46 -7.45
C ARG A 288 8.20 14.88 -8.90
N TYR A 289 7.36 15.82 -9.27
CA TYR A 289 7.29 16.43 -10.59
C TYR A 289 7.53 17.92 -10.47
N GLU A 290 8.47 18.43 -11.26
CA GLU A 290 8.71 19.86 -11.40
C GLU A 290 8.38 20.25 -12.84
N HIS A 291 7.44 21.17 -13.01
CA HIS A 291 6.93 21.63 -14.29
C HIS A 291 7.57 22.95 -14.66
N PHE A 292 8.06 23.03 -15.90
CA PHE A 292 8.72 24.23 -16.44
C PHE A 292 8.06 24.62 -17.75
N GLN A 293 8.03 25.91 -18.02
CA GLN A 293 7.59 26.43 -19.33
C GLN A 293 8.52 25.88 -20.41
N TYR A 294 7.92 25.47 -21.52
CA TYR A 294 8.65 25.23 -22.75
C TYR A 294 8.83 26.58 -23.47
N THR A 295 10.07 26.98 -23.70
CA THR A 295 10.43 28.24 -24.36
C THR A 295 11.12 28.01 -25.72
N GLY A 296 11.15 26.78 -26.20
CA GLY A 296 11.69 26.41 -27.51
C GLY A 296 10.76 26.81 -28.67
N GLN A 297 11.10 26.35 -29.84
CA GLN A 297 10.37 26.61 -31.06
C GLN A 297 9.13 25.70 -31.18
N PHE A 298 8.08 26.24 -31.79
CA PHE A 298 6.88 25.49 -32.17
C PHE A 298 6.75 25.42 -33.69
N ASP A 299 6.22 24.33 -34.18
CA ASP A 299 5.75 24.25 -35.56
C ASP A 299 4.64 25.29 -35.77
N PRO A 300 4.77 26.16 -36.79
CA PRO A 300 3.82 27.28 -36.97
C PRO A 300 2.42 26.85 -37.42
N LEU A 301 2.25 25.63 -37.91
CA LEU A 301 0.98 25.11 -38.41
C LEU A 301 0.28 24.24 -37.38
N THR A 302 1.00 23.34 -36.76
CA THR A 302 0.46 22.35 -35.83
C THR A 302 0.56 22.77 -34.38
N HIS A 303 1.44 23.73 -34.05
CA HIS A 303 1.81 24.11 -32.70
C HIS A 303 2.49 22.97 -31.91
N GLU A 304 3.11 22.03 -32.62
CA GLU A 304 3.95 21.00 -32.02
C GLU A 304 5.26 21.61 -31.52
N ALA A 305 5.72 21.21 -30.32
CA ALA A 305 7.00 21.64 -29.78
C ALA A 305 8.15 20.96 -30.53
N LEU A 306 9.10 21.74 -31.01
CA LEU A 306 10.26 21.28 -31.77
C LEU A 306 11.47 21.23 -30.84
N CYS A 307 11.74 20.04 -30.27
CA CYS A 307 12.86 19.87 -29.35
C CYS A 307 14.21 19.87 -30.08
N ILE A 308 15.22 20.46 -29.46
CA ILE A 308 16.63 20.36 -29.94
C ILE A 308 17.11 18.92 -29.81
N ASP A 309 16.78 18.24 -28.71
CA ASP A 309 16.94 16.79 -28.62
C ASP A 309 15.81 16.08 -29.37
N PRO A 310 16.09 15.35 -30.47
CA PRO A 310 15.04 14.72 -31.27
C PRO A 310 14.16 13.72 -30.50
N THR A 311 14.62 13.24 -29.36
CA THR A 311 13.86 12.33 -28.49
C THR A 311 13.02 13.07 -27.46
N CYS A 312 13.15 14.40 -27.34
CA CYS A 312 12.53 15.22 -26.31
C CYS A 312 12.71 14.64 -24.89
N SER A 313 13.88 14.05 -24.64
CA SER A 313 14.21 13.43 -23.34
C SER A 313 15.06 14.31 -22.43
N THR A 314 15.58 15.42 -22.97
CA THR A 314 16.31 16.45 -22.21
C THR A 314 16.07 17.83 -22.80
N PRO A 315 15.85 18.88 -21.99
CA PRO A 315 15.71 20.22 -22.52
C PRO A 315 17.03 20.74 -23.08
N GLY A 316 16.99 21.23 -24.31
CA GLY A 316 18.10 21.91 -24.96
C GLY A 316 18.30 23.35 -24.48
N ALA A 317 19.38 23.98 -24.97
CA ALA A 317 19.69 25.36 -24.59
C ALA A 317 18.58 26.32 -25.04
N GLY A 318 17.95 27.03 -24.11
CA GLY A 318 16.87 27.98 -24.36
C GLY A 318 15.46 27.36 -24.44
N GLU A 319 15.33 26.04 -24.23
CA GLU A 319 14.03 25.39 -24.20
C GLU A 319 13.39 25.33 -22.82
N LEU A 320 14.20 25.47 -21.77
CA LEU A 320 13.76 25.45 -20.39
C LEU A 320 13.49 26.87 -19.90
N GLY A 321 12.21 27.17 -19.67
CA GLY A 321 11.74 28.44 -19.12
C GLY A 321 11.59 28.41 -17.60
N ALA A 322 10.78 29.31 -17.08
CA ALA A 322 10.51 29.43 -15.66
C ALA A 322 9.78 28.16 -15.12
N ILE A 323 9.99 27.86 -13.83
CA ILE A 323 9.22 26.85 -13.12
C ILE A 323 7.75 27.31 -13.03
N ILE A 324 6.83 26.42 -13.39
CA ILE A 324 5.39 26.66 -13.31
C ILE A 324 4.87 26.18 -11.96
N GLY A 325 5.41 25.10 -11.46
CA GLY A 325 5.05 24.50 -10.20
C GLY A 325 5.73 23.15 -9.97
N ALA A 326 5.56 22.63 -8.77
CA ALA A 326 6.06 21.32 -8.39
C ALA A 326 5.01 20.58 -7.59
N GLN A 327 4.98 19.25 -7.72
CA GLN A 327 4.06 18.41 -6.98
C GLN A 327 4.73 17.10 -6.54
N ASN A 328 4.34 16.64 -5.36
CA ASN A 328 4.73 15.34 -4.84
C ASN A 328 3.49 14.46 -4.75
N ALA A 329 3.62 13.22 -5.13
CA ALA A 329 2.58 12.21 -4.96
C ALA A 329 3.19 10.90 -4.49
N ALA A 330 2.49 10.19 -3.63
CA ALA A 330 2.90 8.88 -3.16
C ALA A 330 1.73 7.91 -3.19
N ALA A 331 2.06 6.65 -3.43
CA ALA A 331 1.15 5.54 -3.25
C ALA A 331 1.73 4.62 -2.18
N ASN A 332 1.03 4.51 -1.06
CA ASN A 332 1.30 3.49 -0.07
C ASN A 332 0.67 2.18 -0.55
N LEU A 333 1.50 1.18 -0.66
CA LEU A 333 1.07 -0.16 -1.03
C LEU A 333 1.17 -1.02 0.22
N GLU A 334 0.03 -1.51 0.66
CA GLU A 334 0.07 -2.62 1.57
C GLU A 334 0.65 -3.80 0.80
N THR A 335 1.89 -4.17 1.09
CA THR A 335 2.42 -5.46 0.64
C THR A 335 1.85 -6.49 1.59
N PRO A 336 0.81 -7.22 1.20
CA PRO A 336 0.25 -8.24 2.06
C PRO A 336 1.34 -9.21 2.46
N SER A 337 1.35 -9.55 3.72
CA SER A 337 2.33 -10.48 4.27
C SER A 337 1.62 -11.60 5.01
N ILE A 338 2.24 -12.76 5.04
CA ILE A 338 1.88 -13.85 5.93
C ILE A 338 3.00 -14.09 6.93
N THR A 339 2.65 -14.04 8.20
CA THR A 339 3.53 -14.49 9.29
C THR A 339 3.03 -15.82 9.82
N VAL A 340 3.88 -16.85 9.72
CA VAL A 340 3.59 -18.18 10.23
C VAL A 340 4.24 -18.37 11.59
N THR A 341 3.43 -18.66 12.60
CA THR A 341 3.89 -19.10 13.92
C THR A 341 3.76 -20.61 14.03
N LYS A 342 4.72 -21.25 14.60
CA LYS A 342 4.63 -22.68 14.92
C LYS A 342 4.75 -22.95 16.42
N VAL A 343 3.90 -23.82 16.91
CA VAL A 343 3.91 -24.32 18.28
C VAL A 343 4.29 -25.80 18.22
N GLY A 344 5.32 -26.18 18.93
CA GLY A 344 5.83 -27.56 18.95
C GLY A 344 6.83 -27.86 17.84
N ASN A 345 7.15 -29.15 17.67
CA ASN A 345 8.18 -29.65 16.76
C ASN A 345 7.57 -30.02 15.41
N GLY A 346 7.72 -29.13 14.44
CA GLY A 346 7.29 -29.30 13.07
C GLY A 346 7.83 -28.18 12.20
N THR A 347 7.59 -28.25 10.90
CA THR A 347 7.91 -27.18 9.93
C THR A 347 6.69 -26.85 9.10
N VAL A 348 6.67 -25.64 8.54
CA VAL A 348 5.62 -25.20 7.60
C VAL A 348 6.29 -24.74 6.33
N SER A 349 5.79 -25.22 5.19
CA SER A 349 6.22 -24.75 3.88
C SER A 349 5.07 -24.06 3.14
N GLY A 350 5.39 -23.05 2.33
CA GLY A 350 4.47 -22.39 1.41
C GLY A 350 4.68 -22.86 -0.02
N ALA A 351 3.65 -22.70 -0.84
CA ALA A 351 3.75 -22.99 -2.27
C ALA A 351 4.83 -22.10 -2.90
N GLY A 352 5.66 -22.68 -3.77
CA GLY A 352 6.76 -21.97 -4.40
C GLY A 352 7.97 -21.66 -3.50
N GLY A 353 7.99 -22.14 -2.24
CA GLY A 353 9.15 -22.01 -1.35
C GLY A 353 9.31 -20.65 -0.68
N THR A 354 8.32 -19.77 -0.79
CA THR A 354 8.31 -18.42 -0.16
C THR A 354 8.30 -18.49 1.36
N ILE A 355 7.60 -19.47 1.93
CA ILE A 355 7.61 -19.82 3.35
C ILE A 355 8.36 -21.13 3.54
N ASN A 356 9.30 -21.12 4.45
CA ASN A 356 9.97 -22.30 5.01
C ASN A 356 10.15 -22.06 6.49
N CYS A 357 9.05 -22.18 7.25
CA CYS A 357 9.04 -21.86 8.67
C CYS A 357 9.68 -22.96 9.51
N GLY A 358 10.86 -22.83 9.70
CA GLY A 358 11.96 -23.44 10.38
C GLY A 358 13.12 -22.46 10.32
N THR A 359 13.20 -21.71 9.22
CA THR A 359 14.17 -20.63 8.96
C THR A 359 13.50 -19.32 8.59
N THR A 360 12.56 -19.32 7.66
CA THR A 360 11.83 -18.12 7.20
C THR A 360 10.34 -18.28 7.46
N CYS A 361 9.80 -17.52 8.41
CA CYS A 361 8.40 -17.63 8.84
C CYS A 361 7.53 -16.44 8.40
N THR A 362 8.09 -15.47 7.69
CA THR A 362 7.34 -14.34 7.13
C THR A 362 7.67 -14.22 5.65
N ALA A 363 6.65 -14.01 4.82
CA ALA A 363 6.81 -13.74 3.40
C ALA A 363 5.86 -12.64 2.95
N LEU A 364 6.33 -11.82 2.02
CA LEU A 364 5.49 -10.88 1.27
C LEU A 364 4.80 -11.65 0.14
N LEU A 365 3.51 -11.41 -0.02
CA LEU A 365 2.66 -12.10 -0.99
C LEU A 365 1.87 -11.07 -1.80
N ALA A 366 1.49 -11.40 -3.03
CA ALA A 366 0.65 -10.52 -3.83
C ALA A 366 -0.79 -10.49 -3.28
N ALA A 367 -1.39 -9.30 -3.18
CA ALA A 367 -2.80 -9.15 -2.81
C ALA A 367 -3.71 -9.92 -3.78
N GLY A 368 -4.69 -10.63 -3.25
CA GLY A 368 -5.60 -11.46 -4.04
C GLY A 368 -5.00 -12.78 -4.55
N ALA A 369 -3.71 -13.05 -4.30
CA ALA A 369 -3.11 -14.34 -4.63
C ALA A 369 -3.68 -15.44 -3.74
N THR A 370 -3.70 -16.65 -4.27
CA THR A 370 -4.02 -17.84 -3.48
C THR A 370 -2.72 -18.49 -3.00
N GLU A 371 -2.55 -18.61 -1.70
CA GLU A 371 -1.41 -19.26 -1.07
C GLU A 371 -1.84 -20.56 -0.40
N THR A 372 -0.96 -21.55 -0.41
CA THR A 372 -1.16 -22.84 0.27
C THR A 372 0.00 -23.10 1.22
N LEU A 373 -0.32 -23.22 2.49
CA LEU A 373 0.61 -23.64 3.53
C LEU A 373 0.47 -25.14 3.76
N THR A 374 1.59 -25.82 3.99
CA THR A 374 1.65 -27.23 4.34
C THR A 374 2.38 -27.39 5.66
N ALA A 375 1.71 -27.98 6.64
CA ALA A 375 2.30 -28.39 7.91
C ALA A 375 3.02 -29.74 7.73
N ASN A 376 4.26 -29.79 8.16
CA ASN A 376 5.12 -31.02 8.02
C ASN A 376 5.53 -31.49 9.41
N PRO A 377 4.75 -32.38 10.06
CA PRO A 377 5.14 -33.00 11.32
C PRO A 377 6.25 -34.02 11.12
N PRO A 378 7.29 -34.03 11.95
CA PRO A 378 8.29 -35.13 11.95
C PRO A 378 7.68 -36.41 12.52
N SER A 379 8.41 -37.51 12.43
CA SER A 379 7.95 -38.83 12.87
C SER A 379 7.63 -38.97 14.37
N ASN A 380 8.06 -37.99 15.18
CA ASN A 380 7.81 -37.91 16.62
C ASN A 380 6.85 -36.81 17.00
N ALA A 381 6.07 -36.26 16.04
CA ALA A 381 5.01 -35.30 16.31
C ALA A 381 3.80 -35.59 15.42
N VAL A 382 2.66 -35.03 15.79
CA VAL A 382 1.44 -34.98 14.99
C VAL A 382 1.02 -33.53 14.83
N PHE A 383 0.41 -33.22 13.72
CA PHE A 383 -0.19 -31.93 13.49
C PHE A 383 -1.60 -31.84 14.12
N ASN A 384 -1.84 -30.84 14.97
CA ASN A 384 -3.11 -30.70 15.70
C ASN A 384 -4.07 -29.70 15.07
N GLY A 385 -3.56 -28.83 14.19
CA GLY A 385 -4.43 -27.89 13.47
C GLY A 385 -3.83 -26.51 13.27
N TRP A 386 -4.56 -25.73 12.48
CA TRP A 386 -4.30 -24.36 12.15
C TRP A 386 -5.21 -23.41 12.92
N THR A 387 -4.70 -22.20 13.20
CA THR A 387 -5.50 -21.05 13.65
C THR A 387 -5.03 -19.77 12.93
N GLY A 388 -5.93 -18.75 12.85
CA GLY A 388 -5.65 -17.50 12.15
C GLY A 388 -6.14 -17.53 10.70
N ALA A 389 -5.31 -17.13 9.74
CA ALA A 389 -5.63 -17.15 8.31
C ALA A 389 -5.95 -18.57 7.78
N CYS A 390 -5.41 -19.55 8.42
CA CYS A 390 -5.72 -20.97 8.25
C CYS A 390 -6.54 -21.48 9.43
N THR A 391 -7.45 -22.43 9.18
CA THR A 391 -8.25 -23.10 10.21
C THR A 391 -8.43 -24.57 9.88
N GLY A 392 -8.69 -25.37 10.91
CA GLY A 392 -8.93 -26.81 10.75
C GLY A 392 -7.69 -27.66 11.03
N ASN A 393 -7.84 -28.99 10.84
CA ASN A 393 -6.83 -30.00 11.20
C ASN A 393 -6.21 -30.73 9.99
N GLN A 394 -6.50 -30.29 8.79
CA GLN A 394 -5.81 -30.78 7.59
C GLN A 394 -4.39 -30.21 7.54
N GLU A 395 -3.42 -31.01 7.15
CA GLU A 395 -2.01 -30.56 7.05
C GLU A 395 -1.84 -29.43 6.01
N THR A 396 -2.73 -29.35 5.00
CA THR A 396 -2.73 -28.30 4.00
C THR A 396 -3.81 -27.26 4.27
N CYS A 397 -3.49 -25.99 4.10
CA CYS A 397 -4.41 -24.87 4.20
C CYS A 397 -4.22 -23.93 3.03
N THR A 398 -5.31 -23.59 2.35
CA THR A 398 -5.32 -22.65 1.23
C THR A 398 -6.19 -21.45 1.58
N PHE A 399 -5.66 -20.25 1.34
CA PHE A 399 -6.34 -18.97 1.62
C PHE A 399 -6.02 -17.93 0.56
N THR A 400 -6.86 -16.88 0.48
CA THR A 400 -6.61 -15.72 -0.37
C THR A 400 -5.93 -14.62 0.46
N VAL A 401 -4.87 -14.06 -0.08
CA VAL A 401 -4.07 -13.02 0.59
C VAL A 401 -4.80 -11.69 0.57
N SER A 402 -5.06 -11.10 1.74
CA SER A 402 -5.86 -9.87 1.90
C SER A 402 -5.29 -8.91 2.95
N GLY A 403 -4.00 -8.58 2.89
CA GLY A 403 -3.35 -7.72 3.87
C GLY A 403 -2.37 -8.48 4.76
N GLU A 404 -2.05 -7.93 5.93
CA GLU A 404 -1.22 -8.63 6.91
C GLU A 404 -2.00 -9.79 7.53
N MET A 405 -1.48 -10.99 7.36
CA MET A 405 -2.11 -12.22 7.82
C MET A 405 -1.20 -13.00 8.77
N ASN A 406 -1.81 -13.70 9.71
CA ASN A 406 -1.10 -14.58 10.65
C ASN A 406 -1.71 -15.96 10.59
N ALA A 407 -0.88 -16.99 10.53
CA ALA A 407 -1.29 -18.39 10.65
C ALA A 407 -0.45 -19.09 11.71
N THR A 408 -1.10 -19.87 12.57
CA THR A 408 -0.40 -20.67 13.58
C THR A 408 -0.63 -22.14 13.32
N ALA A 409 0.48 -22.89 13.18
CA ALA A 409 0.50 -24.34 13.07
C ALA A 409 0.86 -24.95 14.42
N THR A 410 0.03 -25.83 14.96
CA THR A 410 0.25 -26.50 16.23
C THR A 410 0.65 -27.96 16.02
N PHE A 411 1.77 -28.35 16.62
CA PHE A 411 2.29 -29.72 16.62
C PHE A 411 2.43 -30.20 18.03
N THR A 412 2.04 -31.46 18.30
CA THR A 412 2.23 -32.12 19.60
C THR A 412 3.19 -33.26 19.46
N THR A 413 4.17 -33.33 20.36
CA THR A 413 5.13 -34.46 20.42
C THR A 413 4.39 -35.75 20.76
N VAL A 414 4.73 -36.81 20.09
CA VAL A 414 4.24 -38.17 20.42
C VAL A 414 5.34 -39.02 20.98
N TYR A 415 4.97 -39.83 21.96
CA TYR A 415 5.84 -40.80 22.61
C TYR A 415 5.32 -42.21 22.43
N THR A 416 6.20 -43.18 22.48
CA THR A 416 5.90 -44.61 22.33
C THR A 416 5.53 -45.22 23.66
N LEU A 417 4.34 -45.80 23.74
CA LEU A 417 3.99 -46.75 24.79
C LEU A 417 4.28 -48.17 24.32
N SER A 418 5.12 -48.88 25.05
CA SER A 418 5.50 -50.27 24.78
C SER A 418 5.03 -51.16 25.92
N ILE A 419 4.33 -52.25 25.57
CA ILE A 419 3.80 -53.24 26.51
C ILE A 419 4.61 -54.50 26.45
N GLY A 420 5.15 -54.91 27.60
CA GLY A 420 5.74 -56.24 27.81
C GLY A 420 4.74 -57.23 28.42
N ARG A 421 4.91 -58.50 28.17
CA ARG A 421 4.13 -59.57 28.79
C ARG A 421 5.05 -60.59 29.45
N GLY A 422 4.79 -60.90 30.70
CA GLY A 422 5.37 -62.01 31.44
C GLY A 422 4.33 -63.12 31.60
N GLY A 423 4.37 -64.14 30.74
CA GLY A 423 3.35 -65.17 30.67
C GLY A 423 2.29 -64.98 29.58
N ASN A 424 1.30 -65.84 29.51
CA ASN A 424 0.25 -65.85 28.49
C ASN A 424 -0.97 -65.04 28.91
N GLY A 425 -1.27 -64.02 28.12
CA GLY A 425 -2.40 -63.12 28.30
C GLY A 425 -2.36 -62.05 27.23
N THR A 426 -3.34 -61.15 27.25
CA THR A 426 -3.39 -60.04 26.33
C THR A 426 -3.51 -58.71 27.13
N VAL A 427 -3.04 -57.64 26.54
CA VAL A 427 -3.25 -56.27 27.08
C VAL A 427 -3.89 -55.41 26.01
N THR A 428 -4.99 -54.76 26.34
CA THR A 428 -5.64 -53.82 25.47
C THR A 428 -5.49 -52.40 26.03
N GLY A 429 -5.41 -51.38 25.15
CA GLY A 429 -5.28 -49.99 25.51
C GLY A 429 -6.45 -49.18 24.93
N ASN A 430 -6.92 -48.16 25.66
CA ASN A 430 -7.95 -47.21 25.25
C ASN A 430 -7.58 -45.81 25.77
N PRO A 431 -7.64 -44.77 24.95
CA PRO A 431 -7.98 -44.73 23.52
C PRO A 431 -6.94 -45.39 22.61
N ASN A 432 -7.24 -45.48 21.32
CA ASN A 432 -6.28 -45.88 20.30
C ASN A 432 -5.12 -44.88 20.22
N GLY A 433 -3.95 -45.36 19.84
CA GLY A 433 -2.80 -44.49 19.58
C GLY A 433 -2.98 -43.65 18.31
N GLU A 434 -2.07 -42.73 18.15
CA GLU A 434 -1.97 -41.92 16.93
C GLU A 434 -1.77 -42.82 15.70
N PHE A 435 -2.18 -42.29 14.54
CA PHE A 435 -2.17 -43.04 13.27
C PHE A 435 -3.06 -44.30 13.29
N GLY A 436 -4.10 -44.34 14.16
CA GLY A 436 -5.03 -45.43 14.25
C GLY A 436 -4.44 -46.74 14.85
N THR A 437 -3.29 -46.65 15.46
CA THR A 437 -2.59 -47.85 16.04
C THR A 437 -3.25 -48.28 17.34
N LEU A 438 -3.78 -49.49 17.36
CA LEU A 438 -4.44 -50.08 18.51
C LEU A 438 -3.45 -50.83 19.37
N ILE A 439 -3.42 -50.58 20.69
CA ILE A 439 -2.75 -51.49 21.64
C ILE A 439 -3.64 -52.71 21.82
N ASN A 440 -3.19 -53.79 21.28
CA ASN A 440 -3.72 -55.17 21.50
C ASN A 440 -2.54 -56.12 21.60
N CYS A 441 -1.90 -56.10 22.76
CA CYS A 441 -0.66 -56.86 23.00
C CYS A 441 -0.98 -58.35 23.20
N GLY A 442 -1.15 -58.97 22.18
CA GLY A 442 -1.21 -60.35 21.74
C GLY A 442 -0.65 -60.37 20.33
N SER A 443 -0.94 -59.28 19.58
CA SER A 443 -0.47 -59.05 18.20
C SER A 443 0.31 -57.72 18.07
N ASN A 444 -0.17 -56.64 18.66
CA ASN A 444 0.48 -55.31 18.62
C ASN A 444 0.70 -54.79 20.04
N CYS A 445 1.96 -54.69 20.45
CA CYS A 445 2.38 -54.33 21.80
C CYS A 445 2.95 -52.91 21.90
N SER A 446 2.83 -52.08 20.87
CA SER A 446 3.38 -50.72 20.86
C SER A 446 2.52 -49.79 20.05
N ALA A 447 2.32 -48.58 20.57
CA ALA A 447 1.66 -47.50 19.84
C ALA A 447 2.20 -46.15 20.30
N LYS A 448 2.05 -45.12 19.43
CA LYS A 448 2.40 -43.74 19.75
C LYS A 448 1.18 -43.01 20.25
N PHE A 449 1.38 -42.10 21.23
CA PHE A 449 0.37 -41.29 21.83
C PHE A 449 0.89 -39.86 22.01
N GLN A 450 0.02 -38.87 21.92
CA GLN A 450 0.37 -37.47 22.16
C GLN A 450 0.86 -37.31 23.61
N GLN A 451 1.79 -36.39 23.82
CA GLN A 451 2.21 -35.96 25.14
C GLN A 451 0.99 -35.50 25.97
N GLY A 452 0.88 -36.00 27.19
CA GLY A 452 -0.22 -35.75 28.09
C GLY A 452 -1.43 -36.66 27.93
N ALA A 453 -1.45 -37.55 26.92
CA ALA A 453 -2.53 -38.50 26.76
C ALA A 453 -2.56 -39.50 27.95
N THR A 454 -3.78 -39.78 28.43
CA THR A 454 -4.02 -40.79 29.49
C THR A 454 -4.56 -42.06 28.85
N ILE A 455 -3.84 -43.16 29.01
CA ILE A 455 -4.16 -44.45 28.42
C ILE A 455 -4.58 -45.43 29.51
N SER A 456 -5.77 -45.98 29.38
CA SER A 456 -6.26 -47.08 30.24
C SER A 456 -5.87 -48.41 29.63
N LEU A 457 -5.10 -49.20 30.35
CA LEU A 457 -4.69 -50.54 29.98
C LEU A 457 -5.49 -51.59 30.73
N THR A 458 -5.89 -52.64 30.06
CA THR A 458 -6.59 -53.80 30.63
C THR A 458 -5.82 -55.07 30.32
N ALA A 459 -5.43 -55.77 31.34
CA ALA A 459 -4.76 -57.07 31.27
C ALA A 459 -5.80 -58.21 31.35
N THR A 460 -5.84 -59.09 30.34
CA THR A 460 -6.72 -60.25 30.28
C THR A 460 -5.86 -61.53 30.23
N PRO A 461 -5.84 -62.35 31.32
CA PRO A 461 -5.08 -63.59 31.31
C PRO A 461 -5.67 -64.60 30.33
N ALA A 462 -4.83 -65.47 29.80
CA ALA A 462 -5.26 -66.68 29.04
C ALA A 462 -6.01 -67.64 29.91
N ALA A 463 -6.79 -68.55 29.27
CA ALA A 463 -7.54 -69.61 30.00
C ALA A 463 -6.66 -70.41 30.97
N GLY A 464 -7.11 -70.51 32.21
CA GLY A 464 -6.42 -71.22 33.27
C GLY A 464 -5.31 -70.42 34.00
N LEU A 465 -5.02 -69.21 33.58
CA LEU A 465 -4.03 -68.35 34.21
C LEU A 465 -4.73 -67.16 34.94
N LYS A 466 -3.94 -66.47 35.81
CA LYS A 466 -4.36 -65.30 36.55
C LYS A 466 -3.45 -64.12 36.24
N PHE A 467 -3.98 -62.89 36.23
CA PHE A 467 -3.15 -61.69 36.25
C PHE A 467 -2.47 -61.56 37.62
N VAL A 468 -1.19 -61.28 37.62
CA VAL A 468 -0.39 -61.20 38.83
C VAL A 468 -0.20 -59.76 39.25
N ASN A 469 0.43 -58.95 38.40
CA ASN A 469 0.69 -57.52 38.64
C ASN A 469 1.18 -56.79 37.41
N TRP A 470 1.17 -55.49 37.50
CA TRP A 470 1.86 -54.59 36.60
C TRP A 470 3.25 -54.23 37.15
N THR A 471 4.20 -54.00 36.22
CA THR A 471 5.52 -53.42 36.51
C THR A 471 5.92 -52.41 35.47
N GLY A 472 6.87 -51.50 35.78
CA GLY A 472 7.28 -50.36 34.95
C GLY A 472 6.51 -49.12 35.32
N SER A 473 5.98 -48.39 34.34
CA SER A 473 5.19 -47.15 34.56
C SER A 473 3.80 -47.41 35.15
N CYS A 474 3.38 -48.66 35.21
CA CYS A 474 2.25 -49.15 36.00
C CYS A 474 2.71 -50.00 37.14
N SER A 475 1.93 -50.06 38.23
CA SER A 475 2.19 -50.95 39.34
C SER A 475 0.86 -51.41 39.98
N GLY A 476 0.91 -52.50 40.79
CA GLY A 476 -0.24 -53.04 41.50
C GLY A 476 -0.81 -54.28 40.84
N THR A 477 -1.85 -54.86 41.52
CA THR A 477 -2.47 -56.15 41.22
C THR A 477 -3.86 -56.03 40.56
N SER A 478 -4.35 -54.80 40.36
CA SER A 478 -5.58 -54.58 39.59
C SER A 478 -5.36 -54.92 38.13
N PRO A 479 -6.27 -55.63 37.45
CA PRO A 479 -6.12 -55.93 36.03
C PRO A 479 -6.21 -54.67 35.11
N THR A 480 -6.58 -53.52 35.67
CA THR A 480 -6.59 -52.27 34.95
C THR A 480 -5.52 -51.32 35.49
N CYS A 481 -4.91 -50.53 34.59
CA CYS A 481 -3.94 -49.50 34.92
C CYS A 481 -4.11 -48.29 34.02
N SER A 482 -3.90 -47.09 34.56
CA SER A 482 -3.93 -45.82 33.81
C SER A 482 -2.53 -45.21 33.76
N VAL A 483 -2.08 -44.84 32.56
CA VAL A 483 -0.74 -44.27 32.31
C VAL A 483 -0.88 -42.93 31.61
N VAL A 484 -0.21 -41.88 32.11
CA VAL A 484 -0.07 -40.59 31.46
C VAL A 484 1.22 -40.59 30.66
N ILE A 485 1.13 -40.26 29.37
CA ILE A 485 2.28 -40.29 28.47
C ILE A 485 3.04 -38.96 28.53
N THR A 486 4.20 -38.93 29.15
CA THR A 486 5.09 -37.76 29.26
C THR A 486 6.45 -37.98 28.59
N ALA A 487 6.79 -39.23 28.28
CA ALA A 487 7.99 -39.67 27.58
C ALA A 487 7.74 -41.09 27.03
N ASP A 488 8.72 -41.67 26.30
CA ASP A 488 8.67 -43.08 25.93
C ASP A 488 8.47 -43.94 27.17
N THR A 489 7.38 -44.70 27.18
CA THR A 489 6.85 -45.36 28.35
C THR A 489 6.86 -46.90 28.15
N LYS A 490 7.26 -47.60 29.17
CA LYS A 490 7.25 -49.08 29.18
C LYS A 490 6.41 -49.59 30.34
N VAL A 491 5.54 -50.53 30.05
CA VAL A 491 4.69 -51.23 31.03
C VAL A 491 4.77 -52.72 30.78
N GLN A 492 4.79 -53.52 31.84
CA GLN A 492 4.73 -54.97 31.71
C GLN A 492 3.58 -55.52 32.54
N ALA A 493 2.81 -56.42 31.92
CA ALA A 493 1.76 -57.19 32.55
C ALA A 493 2.27 -58.61 32.81
N ASN A 494 2.15 -59.11 34.05
CA ASN A 494 2.60 -60.42 34.43
C ASN A 494 1.40 -61.32 34.67
N PHE A 495 1.46 -62.55 34.09
CA PHE A 495 0.42 -63.55 34.14
C PHE A 495 1.05 -64.90 34.63
N LYS A 496 0.29 -65.60 35.45
CA LYS A 496 0.75 -66.87 36.04
C LYS A 496 -0.37 -67.91 36.09
#